data_cc473d99e6ac57d0f2a9fd05c25dcc2d
#
_entry.id   cc473d99e6ac57d0f2a9fd05c25dcc2d
#
_cell.length_a   1.000
_cell.length_b   1.000
_cell.length_c   1.000
_cell.angle_alpha   90.00
_cell.angle_beta   90.00
_cell.angle_gamma   90.00
#
_symmetry.space_group_name_H-M   'P 1'
#
loop_
_entity.id
_entity.type
_entity.pdbx_description
1 polymer ?
#
loop_
_entity_poly.entity_id
_entity_poly.type
_entity_poly.pdbx_seq_one_letter_code
_entity_poly.pdbx_strand_id
1 'polypeptide(L)'
;LLKAASAGAAYLAASAARSAGGPIAMAAEKTGTKRPNAYEHRIGFGAWVNDMRNTALPLQQWPAPQFDAPTVEGLTRALDVMAEAGYEYLDAFGWWATGDYPPDIVSAFEDPERDRRVAKVFKAAEKRGIKMVLPLGLLTWGYDRIIREDPEVRGKDQDGNPHPHAMCGAKEKTWAYIEKLIDTMFARHDFGGVHMESADLGYCMCPECAGKYGVVGYNARLNMRAADYIKSRHPHALVYVCPINWLPWGLDETGVQHKFAGEDLAHVVELSDHIDVFMDQGHRGRFVKWEDVPALHCDYGTSGGLWAYHGARQDRLSYFLPYPRRAAQHIRDHFEHGARACLYYQGPMLNPAVQVNTAVAGRVMCDVARDPEAVLEDAIEAHYRPRTPSARRALAQVYLAAEEAYFGQWDEARFKEQHKAEMPGEFTVGVLFNTCPDPATFLVEPFLDAAGRAACKGGLKGALRDLAAIEGDFEDEGRIERMTRSISVMLHLLATIMLMKGEAWAD
;
A
#
# COMPACT_ATOMS: atom_id res chain seq x y z
N LEU A 1 -17.91 -6.37 -24.68
CA LEU A 1 -17.19 -5.21 -25.25
C LEU A 1 -17.71 -4.77 -26.63
N LEU A 2 -18.20 -5.68 -27.49
CA LEU A 2 -18.68 -5.36 -28.84
C LEU A 2 -20.09 -4.75 -28.88
N LYS A 3 -20.95 -4.92 -27.88
CA LYS A 3 -22.31 -4.37 -27.85
C LYS A 3 -22.43 -2.97 -27.20
N ALA A 4 -21.41 -2.50 -26.48
CA ALA A 4 -21.38 -1.14 -25.91
C ALA A 4 -20.83 -0.07 -26.89
N ALA A 5 -20.36 -0.47 -28.06
CA ALA A 5 -19.71 0.40 -29.04
C ALA A 5 -20.65 1.32 -29.83
N SER A 6 -21.99 1.15 -29.75
CA SER A 6 -22.92 1.93 -30.57
C SER A 6 -23.38 3.26 -29.98
N ALA A 7 -23.08 3.55 -28.69
CA ALA A 7 -23.45 4.83 -28.08
C ALA A 7 -22.27 5.84 -27.97
N GLY A 8 -21.04 5.40 -28.21
CA GLY A 8 -19.84 6.26 -28.12
C GLY A 8 -19.37 6.91 -29.42
N ALA A 9 -19.92 6.48 -30.56
CA ALA A 9 -19.47 6.94 -31.90
C ALA A 9 -19.83 8.40 -32.24
N ALA A 10 -20.74 9.02 -31.52
CA ALA A 10 -21.15 10.41 -31.79
C ALA A 10 -20.28 11.48 -31.12
N TYR A 11 -19.41 11.08 -30.16
CA TYR A 11 -18.54 12.03 -29.43
C TYR A 11 -17.12 12.14 -30.00
N LEU A 12 -16.71 11.21 -30.85
CA LEU A 12 -15.35 11.16 -31.43
C LEU A 12 -15.13 12.01 -32.70
N ALA A 13 -16.19 12.61 -33.23
CA ALA A 13 -16.09 13.42 -34.47
C ALA A 13 -15.63 14.89 -34.25
N ALA A 14 -15.52 15.34 -33.00
CA ALA A 14 -15.24 16.75 -32.70
C ALA A 14 -13.78 17.05 -32.27
N SER A 15 -12.88 16.06 -32.12
CA SER A 15 -11.52 16.28 -31.64
C SER A 15 -10.40 16.03 -32.65
N ALA A 16 -10.72 15.77 -33.91
CA ALA A 16 -9.73 15.41 -34.96
C ALA A 16 -9.03 16.59 -35.66
N ALA A 17 -9.03 17.77 -35.09
CA ALA A 17 -8.39 18.94 -35.71
C ALA A 17 -7.46 19.69 -34.77
N ARG A 18 -6.38 19.02 -34.31
CA ARG A 18 -5.14 19.69 -33.81
C ARG A 18 -4.01 18.67 -33.62
N SER A 19 -3.26 18.41 -34.66
CA SER A 19 -1.93 17.79 -34.49
C SER A 19 -0.99 18.23 -35.60
N ALA A 20 -0.15 19.17 -35.28
CA ALA A 20 1.15 19.37 -35.92
C ALA A 20 2.01 20.18 -34.93
N GLY A 21 2.85 19.49 -34.15
CA GLY A 21 3.84 20.11 -33.29
C GLY A 21 4.81 19.06 -32.79
N GLY A 22 6.07 19.21 -33.10
CA GLY A 22 7.17 18.30 -32.82
C GLY A 22 7.44 18.08 -31.31
N PRO A 23 8.47 17.28 -30.94
CA PRO A 23 8.71 16.86 -29.58
C PRO A 23 9.04 18.05 -28.67
N ILE A 24 8.10 18.40 -27.80
CA ILE A 24 8.33 19.40 -26.75
C ILE A 24 8.82 18.64 -25.53
N ALA A 25 10.14 18.68 -25.34
CA ALA A 25 10.72 18.46 -24.02
C ALA A 25 10.29 19.62 -23.12
N MET A 26 9.18 19.47 -22.42
CA MET A 26 8.82 20.35 -21.32
C MET A 26 9.13 19.66 -19.99
N ALA A 27 10.34 19.91 -19.49
CA ALA A 27 10.55 19.91 -18.06
C ALA A 27 9.58 20.95 -17.48
N ALA A 28 8.46 20.50 -16.91
CA ALA A 28 7.57 21.37 -16.18
C ALA A 28 8.35 21.87 -14.95
N GLU A 29 8.69 23.17 -14.93
CA GLU A 29 9.17 23.83 -13.72
C GLU A 29 8.17 23.58 -12.61
N LYS A 30 8.56 22.79 -11.61
CA LYS A 30 7.82 22.61 -10.37
C LYS A 30 7.84 23.92 -9.59
N THR A 31 6.90 24.82 -9.83
CA THR A 31 6.75 26.12 -9.14
C THR A 31 5.99 26.02 -7.83
N GLY A 32 6.07 24.91 -7.12
CA GLY A 32 5.63 24.79 -5.72
C GLY A 32 6.81 25.04 -4.80
N THR A 33 6.67 25.92 -3.82
CA THR A 33 7.65 26.04 -2.73
C THR A 33 7.71 24.72 -1.99
N LYS A 34 8.80 23.95 -2.21
CA LYS A 34 9.02 22.68 -1.48
C LYS A 34 8.98 22.97 0.02
N ARG A 35 8.15 22.25 0.76
CA ARG A 35 8.15 22.32 2.22
C ARG A 35 9.40 21.60 2.73
N PRO A 36 10.29 22.24 3.49
CA PRO A 36 11.61 21.68 3.80
C PRO A 36 11.56 20.38 4.60
N ASN A 37 10.48 20.13 5.35
CA ASN A 37 10.35 18.98 6.25
C ASN A 37 9.10 18.14 5.96
N ALA A 38 8.58 18.14 4.73
CA ALA A 38 7.37 17.40 4.39
C ALA A 38 7.56 16.56 3.13
N TYR A 39 6.87 15.42 3.11
CA TYR A 39 6.70 14.63 1.89
C TYR A 39 5.86 15.41 0.87
N GLU A 40 6.28 15.37 -0.38
CA GLU A 40 5.54 15.98 -1.51
C GLU A 40 4.30 15.17 -1.87
N HIS A 41 4.36 13.83 -1.74
CA HIS A 41 3.27 12.91 -2.08
C HIS A 41 2.96 11.99 -0.91
N ARG A 42 1.79 12.17 -0.28
CA ARG A 42 1.32 11.42 0.88
C ARG A 42 0.14 10.55 0.46
N ILE A 43 0.41 9.28 0.23
CA ILE A 43 -0.52 8.34 -0.41
C ILE A 43 -0.97 7.30 0.61
N GLY A 44 -2.28 7.15 0.81
CA GLY A 44 -2.85 6.02 1.52
C GLY A 44 -3.13 4.87 0.55
N PHE A 45 -2.91 3.63 0.97
CA PHE A 45 -3.05 2.46 0.12
C PHE A 45 -3.97 1.42 0.75
N GLY A 46 -4.87 0.86 -0.05
CA GLY A 46 -5.62 -0.33 0.31
C GLY A 46 -6.80 -0.14 1.26
N ALA A 47 -7.39 1.05 1.34
CA ALA A 47 -8.60 1.27 2.15
C ALA A 47 -9.78 0.33 1.84
N TRP A 48 -9.71 -0.44 0.75
CA TRP A 48 -10.70 -1.45 0.34
C TRP A 48 -10.88 -2.58 1.36
N VAL A 49 -9.90 -2.85 2.21
CA VAL A 49 -10.00 -3.86 3.28
C VAL A 49 -11.03 -3.51 4.37
N ASN A 50 -11.62 -2.33 4.31
CA ASN A 50 -12.74 -1.99 5.19
C ASN A 50 -14.01 -2.78 4.89
N ASP A 51 -14.11 -3.48 3.75
CA ASP A 51 -15.16 -4.45 3.49
C ASP A 51 -14.79 -5.82 4.11
N MET A 52 -15.16 -5.99 5.36
CA MET A 52 -14.82 -7.17 6.16
C MET A 52 -15.77 -8.36 5.96
N ARG A 53 -16.73 -8.29 5.05
CA ARG A 53 -17.72 -9.36 4.86
C ARG A 53 -17.16 -10.57 4.13
N ASN A 54 -16.11 -10.38 3.35
CA ASN A 54 -15.41 -11.49 2.73
C ASN A 54 -14.35 -12.05 3.67
N THR A 55 -14.70 -13.11 4.37
CA THR A 55 -13.83 -13.81 5.33
C THR A 55 -13.25 -15.11 4.78
N ALA A 56 -13.42 -15.34 3.48
CA ALA A 56 -12.96 -16.58 2.86
C ALA A 56 -11.44 -16.74 3.00
N LEU A 57 -11.06 -17.92 3.44
CA LEU A 57 -9.69 -18.41 3.44
C LEU A 57 -9.58 -19.57 2.45
N PRO A 58 -8.46 -19.75 1.82
CA PRO A 58 -7.16 -19.09 1.95
C PRO A 58 -7.15 -17.69 1.34
N LEU A 59 -6.06 -16.95 1.56
CA LEU A 59 -5.79 -15.59 1.03
C LEU A 59 -5.74 -15.51 -0.51
N GLN A 60 -6.16 -16.55 -1.19
CA GLN A 60 -6.21 -16.66 -2.65
C GLN A 60 -7.42 -15.90 -3.26
N GLN A 61 -8.35 -15.45 -2.44
CA GLN A 61 -9.47 -14.65 -2.89
C GLN A 61 -9.22 -13.18 -2.51
N TRP A 62 -9.19 -12.32 -3.50
CA TRP A 62 -9.19 -10.88 -3.31
C TRP A 62 -10.63 -10.42 -3.17
N PRO A 63 -11.06 -10.03 -1.97
CA PRO A 63 -12.41 -9.54 -1.79
C PRO A 63 -12.52 -8.16 -2.40
N ALA A 64 -12.98 -8.08 -3.62
CA ALA A 64 -13.34 -6.78 -4.17
C ALA A 64 -14.42 -6.15 -3.28
N PRO A 65 -14.27 -4.90 -2.87
CA PRO A 65 -15.28 -4.20 -2.10
C PRO A 65 -16.62 -4.22 -2.84
N GLN A 66 -17.69 -4.55 -2.12
CA GLN A 66 -19.02 -4.58 -2.71
C GLN A 66 -19.62 -3.19 -2.91
N PHE A 67 -19.03 -2.16 -2.29
CA PHE A 67 -19.48 -0.77 -2.31
C PHE A 67 -20.95 -0.59 -1.91
N ASP A 68 -21.49 -1.48 -1.10
CA ASP A 68 -22.77 -1.25 -0.44
C ASP A 68 -22.66 -0.15 0.65
N ALA A 69 -23.76 0.13 1.34
CA ALA A 69 -23.77 1.20 2.32
C ALA A 69 -22.72 1.04 3.45
N PRO A 70 -22.52 -0.16 4.05
CA PRO A 70 -21.47 -0.36 5.06
C PRO A 70 -20.06 -0.16 4.51
N THR A 71 -19.78 -0.61 3.29
CA THR A 71 -18.46 -0.42 2.65
C THR A 71 -18.21 1.05 2.38
N VAL A 72 -19.18 1.78 1.81
CA VAL A 72 -19.06 3.22 1.54
C VAL A 72 -18.88 4.00 2.84
N GLU A 73 -19.56 3.63 3.91
CA GLU A 73 -19.38 4.22 5.24
C GLU A 73 -17.95 3.98 5.78
N GLY A 74 -17.46 2.74 5.70
CA GLY A 74 -16.10 2.37 6.12
C GLY A 74 -15.02 3.14 5.36
N LEU A 75 -15.15 3.24 4.03
CA LEU A 75 -14.25 4.01 3.18
C LEU A 75 -14.34 5.52 3.46
N THR A 76 -15.54 6.03 3.71
CA THR A 76 -15.74 7.45 4.09
C THR A 76 -15.04 7.76 5.41
N ARG A 77 -15.11 6.86 6.39
CA ARG A 77 -14.36 6.97 7.66
C ARG A 77 -12.85 6.96 7.45
N ALA A 78 -12.35 6.10 6.54
CA ALA A 78 -10.93 6.09 6.19
C ALA A 78 -10.50 7.43 5.57
N LEU A 79 -11.31 7.99 4.69
CA LEU A 79 -11.07 9.31 4.10
C LEU A 79 -11.10 10.44 5.14
N ASP A 80 -11.94 10.35 6.19
CA ASP A 80 -11.94 11.32 7.29
C ASP A 80 -10.61 11.29 8.06
N VAL A 81 -10.13 10.09 8.41
CA VAL A 81 -8.83 9.92 9.08
C VAL A 81 -7.68 10.42 8.21
N MET A 82 -7.71 10.08 6.93
CA MET A 82 -6.68 10.49 5.97
C MET A 82 -6.63 12.00 5.78
N ALA A 83 -7.77 12.65 5.58
CA ALA A 83 -7.85 14.09 5.38
C ALA A 83 -7.36 14.86 6.62
N GLU A 84 -7.77 14.42 7.80
CA GLU A 84 -7.34 14.97 9.07
C GLU A 84 -5.82 14.80 9.28
N ALA A 85 -5.25 13.66 8.87
CA ALA A 85 -3.84 13.36 8.95
C ALA A 85 -2.99 13.97 7.82
N GLY A 86 -3.61 14.61 6.82
CA GLY A 86 -2.93 15.33 5.75
C GLY A 86 -2.50 14.47 4.56
N TYR A 87 -3.12 13.31 4.34
CA TYR A 87 -2.96 12.56 3.09
C TYR A 87 -3.54 13.34 1.91
N GLU A 88 -2.95 13.18 0.75
CA GLU A 88 -3.38 13.85 -0.49
C GLU A 88 -4.00 12.88 -1.49
N TYR A 89 -3.59 11.61 -1.42
CA TYR A 89 -4.01 10.59 -2.36
C TYR A 89 -4.51 9.34 -1.64
N LEU A 90 -5.52 8.68 -2.24
CA LEU A 90 -5.91 7.31 -1.90
C LEU A 90 -5.72 6.42 -3.13
N ASP A 91 -4.81 5.46 -3.02
CA ASP A 91 -4.66 4.40 -3.99
C ASP A 91 -5.80 3.40 -3.83
N ALA A 92 -6.60 3.29 -4.88
CA ALA A 92 -7.80 2.45 -4.92
C ALA A 92 -7.46 0.98 -5.27
N PHE A 93 -6.32 0.47 -4.81
CA PHE A 93 -5.85 -0.88 -5.07
C PHE A 93 -6.92 -1.93 -4.72
N GLY A 94 -7.17 -2.84 -5.64
CA GLY A 94 -8.15 -3.91 -5.50
C GLY A 94 -9.62 -3.51 -5.74
N TRP A 95 -9.94 -2.24 -5.90
CA TRP A 95 -11.34 -1.79 -6.03
C TRP A 95 -12.02 -2.32 -7.30
N TRP A 96 -11.27 -2.53 -8.35
CA TRP A 96 -11.77 -3.08 -9.62
C TRP A 96 -11.42 -4.54 -9.83
N ALA A 97 -10.78 -5.18 -8.86
CA ALA A 97 -10.58 -6.60 -8.87
C ALA A 97 -11.88 -7.31 -8.45
N THR A 98 -12.35 -8.25 -9.24
CA THR A 98 -13.54 -9.06 -8.95
C THR A 98 -13.24 -10.53 -9.14
N GLY A 99 -13.95 -11.38 -8.40
CA GLY A 99 -13.81 -12.83 -8.51
C GLY A 99 -12.71 -13.42 -7.65
N ASP A 100 -12.35 -14.65 -7.98
CA ASP A 100 -11.28 -15.39 -7.33
C ASP A 100 -9.92 -14.91 -7.81
N TYR A 101 -8.89 -15.22 -7.03
CA TYR A 101 -7.52 -14.93 -7.43
C TYR A 101 -7.09 -15.84 -8.60
N PRO A 102 -6.44 -15.29 -9.65
CA PRO A 102 -6.09 -13.90 -9.87
C PRO A 102 -7.31 -13.04 -10.20
N PRO A 103 -7.32 -11.78 -9.75
CA PRO A 103 -8.48 -10.90 -9.91
C PRO A 103 -8.74 -10.53 -11.36
N ASP A 104 -10.01 -10.34 -11.69
CA ASP A 104 -10.45 -9.89 -13.00
C ASP A 104 -10.88 -8.42 -12.94
N ILE A 105 -10.05 -7.51 -13.46
CA ILE A 105 -10.39 -6.10 -13.51
C ILE A 105 -11.40 -5.76 -14.59
N VAL A 106 -11.57 -6.64 -15.59
CA VAL A 106 -12.47 -6.39 -16.73
C VAL A 106 -13.93 -6.47 -16.32
N SER A 107 -14.28 -7.46 -15.48
CA SER A 107 -15.67 -7.64 -15.04
C SER A 107 -16.16 -6.49 -14.14
N ALA A 108 -15.26 -5.78 -13.48
CA ALA A 108 -15.61 -4.60 -12.69
C ALA A 108 -16.22 -3.47 -13.53
N PHE A 109 -15.89 -3.40 -14.82
CA PHE A 109 -16.43 -2.41 -15.76
C PHE A 109 -17.84 -2.76 -16.27
N GLU A 110 -18.27 -4.00 -16.10
CA GLU A 110 -19.54 -4.50 -16.61
C GLU A 110 -20.70 -4.31 -15.61
N ASP A 111 -20.41 -3.88 -14.37
CA ASP A 111 -21.41 -3.61 -13.33
C ASP A 111 -21.66 -2.10 -13.15
N PRO A 112 -22.70 -1.52 -13.84
CA PRO A 112 -22.99 -0.10 -13.74
C PRO A 112 -23.56 0.30 -12.38
N GLU A 113 -24.08 -0.62 -11.60
CA GLU A 113 -24.56 -0.31 -10.26
C GLU A 113 -23.39 -0.18 -9.28
N ARG A 114 -22.44 -1.09 -9.37
CA ARG A 114 -21.18 -0.99 -8.62
C ARG A 114 -20.45 0.32 -8.94
N ASP A 115 -20.35 0.68 -10.21
CA ASP A 115 -19.72 1.93 -10.67
C ASP A 115 -20.38 3.16 -10.04
N ARG A 116 -21.72 3.20 -9.98
CA ARG A 116 -22.47 4.27 -9.30
C ARG A 116 -22.18 4.33 -7.78
N ARG A 117 -21.93 3.19 -7.15
CA ARG A 117 -21.55 3.14 -5.72
C ARG A 117 -20.13 3.62 -5.51
N VAL A 118 -19.19 3.22 -6.36
CA VAL A 118 -17.81 3.71 -6.38
C VAL A 118 -17.79 5.24 -6.52
N ALA A 119 -18.59 5.80 -7.42
CA ALA A 119 -18.68 7.24 -7.62
C ALA A 119 -19.06 8.03 -6.34
N LYS A 120 -19.78 7.41 -5.39
CA LYS A 120 -20.06 8.05 -4.08
C LYS A 120 -18.79 8.23 -3.25
N VAL A 121 -17.86 7.27 -3.32
CA VAL A 121 -16.59 7.35 -2.61
C VAL A 121 -15.69 8.40 -3.24
N PHE A 122 -15.64 8.49 -4.58
CA PHE A 122 -14.93 9.57 -5.28
C PHE A 122 -15.41 10.95 -4.83
N LYS A 123 -16.72 11.17 -4.78
CA LYS A 123 -17.30 12.43 -4.26
C LYS A 123 -16.97 12.69 -2.79
N ALA A 124 -16.87 11.62 -1.98
CA ALA A 124 -16.48 11.75 -0.58
C ALA A 124 -15.00 12.11 -0.45
N ALA A 125 -14.13 11.58 -1.30
CA ALA A 125 -12.71 11.92 -1.38
C ALA A 125 -12.51 13.37 -1.84
N GLU A 126 -13.16 13.78 -2.93
CA GLU A 126 -13.13 15.15 -3.47
C GLU A 126 -13.49 16.19 -2.39
N LYS A 127 -14.58 15.98 -1.65
CA LYS A 127 -15.00 16.86 -0.55
C LYS A 127 -13.96 17.03 0.55
N ARG A 128 -13.00 16.12 0.65
CA ARG A 128 -11.91 16.10 1.64
C ARG A 128 -10.56 16.52 1.06
N GLY A 129 -10.55 16.90 -0.23
CA GLY A 129 -9.32 17.25 -0.95
C GLY A 129 -8.40 16.06 -1.23
N ILE A 130 -8.93 14.82 -1.13
CA ILE A 130 -8.18 13.60 -1.43
C ILE A 130 -8.43 13.21 -2.88
N LYS A 131 -7.35 13.03 -3.63
CA LYS A 131 -7.35 12.56 -5.02
C LYS A 131 -7.28 11.04 -5.04
N MET A 132 -8.04 10.43 -5.94
CA MET A 132 -8.02 8.99 -6.13
C MET A 132 -6.92 8.58 -7.10
N VAL A 133 -6.25 7.45 -6.83
CA VAL A 133 -5.23 6.89 -7.72
C VAL A 133 -5.76 5.60 -8.33
N LEU A 134 -5.61 5.47 -9.65
CA LEU A 134 -5.93 4.25 -10.39
C LEU A 134 -4.79 3.24 -10.24
N PRO A 135 -4.99 2.08 -9.60
CA PRO A 135 -4.02 1.00 -9.62
C PRO A 135 -4.08 0.27 -10.97
N LEU A 136 -2.95 0.11 -11.59
CA LEU A 136 -2.78 -0.55 -12.87
C LEU A 136 -1.72 -1.66 -12.76
N GLY A 137 -2.16 -2.90 -12.65
CA GLY A 137 -1.30 -4.08 -12.71
C GLY A 137 -0.83 -4.31 -14.14
N LEU A 138 0.10 -3.50 -14.61
CA LEU A 138 0.47 -3.35 -16.02
C LEU A 138 0.88 -4.68 -16.67
N LEU A 139 0.06 -5.19 -17.56
CA LEU A 139 0.18 -6.43 -18.35
C LEU A 139 0.13 -7.75 -17.58
N THR A 140 0.03 -7.75 -16.25
CA THR A 140 0.22 -8.98 -15.48
C THR A 140 -0.86 -9.26 -14.43
N TRP A 141 -1.56 -8.25 -13.94
CA TRP A 141 -2.52 -8.41 -12.86
C TRP A 141 -3.92 -8.01 -13.28
N GLY A 142 -4.87 -8.97 -13.24
CA GLY A 142 -6.26 -8.72 -13.59
C GLY A 142 -6.65 -8.90 -15.06
N TYR A 143 -5.77 -9.48 -15.89
CA TYR A 143 -5.99 -9.63 -17.33
C TYR A 143 -6.30 -11.06 -17.78
N ASP A 144 -6.48 -12.00 -16.87
CA ASP A 144 -6.69 -13.42 -17.19
C ASP A 144 -7.89 -13.66 -18.12
N ARG A 145 -8.93 -12.88 -17.97
CA ARG A 145 -10.10 -12.94 -18.86
C ARG A 145 -9.72 -12.53 -20.29
N ILE A 146 -9.01 -11.40 -20.44
CA ILE A 146 -8.54 -10.93 -21.76
C ILE A 146 -7.64 -11.98 -22.40
N ILE A 147 -6.69 -12.54 -21.66
CA ILE A 147 -5.77 -13.58 -22.13
C ILE A 147 -6.53 -14.84 -22.58
N ARG A 148 -7.62 -15.17 -21.92
CA ARG A 148 -8.48 -16.31 -22.24
C ARG A 148 -9.33 -16.09 -23.50
N GLU A 149 -9.90 -14.89 -23.61
CA GLU A 149 -10.76 -14.50 -24.74
C GLU A 149 -9.96 -14.13 -26.00
N ASP A 150 -8.75 -13.65 -25.84
CA ASP A 150 -7.82 -13.28 -26.92
C ASP A 150 -6.40 -13.84 -26.66
N PRO A 151 -6.16 -15.13 -26.96
CA PRO A 151 -4.87 -15.76 -26.73
C PRO A 151 -3.70 -15.13 -27.51
N GLU A 152 -3.97 -14.31 -28.53
CA GLU A 152 -2.93 -13.62 -29.29
C GLU A 152 -2.12 -12.65 -28.42
N VAL A 153 -2.74 -12.05 -27.37
CA VAL A 153 -2.03 -11.12 -26.48
C VAL A 153 -1.19 -11.82 -25.41
N ARG A 154 -1.34 -13.13 -25.25
CA ARG A 154 -0.67 -13.89 -24.21
C ARG A 154 0.86 -13.81 -24.32
N GLY A 155 1.52 -13.62 -23.18
CA GLY A 155 2.95 -13.69 -23.02
C GLY A 155 3.48 -15.12 -23.00
N LYS A 156 4.80 -15.25 -22.83
CA LYS A 156 5.49 -16.55 -22.68
C LYS A 156 6.26 -16.57 -21.35
N ASP A 157 6.35 -17.75 -20.75
CA ASP A 157 7.22 -18.01 -19.61
C ASP A 157 8.69 -18.22 -20.05
N GLN A 158 9.56 -18.53 -19.10
CA GLN A 158 10.99 -18.78 -19.35
C GLN A 158 11.25 -19.99 -20.25
N ASP A 159 10.33 -20.97 -20.29
CA ASP A 159 10.43 -22.19 -21.09
C ASP A 159 9.81 -22.03 -22.49
N GLY A 160 9.27 -20.82 -22.78
CA GLY A 160 8.60 -20.49 -24.02
C GLY A 160 7.15 -20.94 -24.09
N ASN A 161 6.59 -21.48 -23.00
CA ASN A 161 5.18 -21.84 -22.89
C ASN A 161 4.30 -20.60 -22.75
N PRO A 162 2.99 -20.71 -23.05
CA PRO A 162 2.04 -19.63 -22.80
C PRO A 162 1.99 -19.25 -21.31
N HIS A 163 2.28 -17.98 -21.01
CA HIS A 163 2.24 -17.48 -19.63
C HIS A 163 0.80 -17.49 -19.10
N PRO A 164 0.53 -17.97 -17.86
CA PRO A 164 -0.83 -18.05 -17.34
C PRO A 164 -1.48 -16.67 -17.14
N HIS A 165 -0.71 -15.67 -16.71
CA HIS A 165 -1.23 -14.38 -16.23
C HIS A 165 -0.69 -13.14 -16.95
N ALA A 166 0.39 -13.26 -17.75
CA ALA A 166 1.02 -12.11 -18.37
C ALA A 166 0.67 -11.95 -19.85
N MET A 167 0.43 -10.72 -20.26
CA MET A 167 0.33 -10.33 -21.67
C MET A 167 1.71 -10.00 -22.24
N CYS A 168 1.86 -10.10 -23.56
CA CYS A 168 3.10 -9.80 -24.26
C CYS A 168 3.20 -8.30 -24.59
N GLY A 169 4.16 -7.60 -24.00
CA GLY A 169 4.37 -6.17 -24.22
C GLY A 169 4.91 -5.78 -25.59
N ALA A 170 5.44 -6.76 -26.36
CA ALA A 170 5.87 -6.54 -27.74
C ALA A 170 4.70 -6.48 -28.76
N LYS A 171 3.48 -6.79 -28.34
CA LYS A 171 2.31 -6.82 -29.22
C LYS A 171 1.48 -5.54 -29.11
N GLU A 172 1.27 -4.84 -30.20
CA GLU A 172 0.45 -3.63 -30.24
C GLU A 172 -1.01 -3.88 -29.81
N LYS A 173 -1.54 -5.06 -30.07
CA LYS A 173 -2.86 -5.46 -29.62
C LYS A 173 -2.99 -5.45 -28.09
N THR A 174 -1.94 -5.83 -27.38
CA THR A 174 -1.86 -5.72 -25.90
C THR A 174 -2.03 -4.26 -25.45
N TRP A 175 -1.30 -3.37 -26.09
CA TRP A 175 -1.36 -1.94 -25.77
C TRP A 175 -2.71 -1.32 -26.06
N ALA A 176 -3.39 -1.75 -27.12
CA ALA A 176 -4.75 -1.31 -27.41
C ALA A 176 -5.74 -1.65 -26.27
N TYR A 177 -5.55 -2.78 -25.57
CA TYR A 177 -6.34 -3.10 -24.38
C TYR A 177 -5.98 -2.20 -23.19
N ILE A 178 -4.69 -1.95 -22.93
CA ILE A 178 -4.23 -1.10 -21.83
C ILE A 178 -4.68 0.35 -22.02
N GLU A 179 -4.47 0.91 -23.22
CA GLU A 179 -4.88 2.28 -23.56
C GLU A 179 -6.39 2.46 -23.42
N LYS A 180 -7.17 1.49 -23.92
CA LYS A 180 -8.62 1.50 -23.76
C LYS A 180 -9.05 1.42 -22.29
N LEU A 181 -8.35 0.63 -21.47
CA LEU A 181 -8.62 0.53 -20.05
C LEU A 181 -8.40 1.89 -19.36
N ILE A 182 -7.25 2.51 -19.60
CA ILE A 182 -6.90 3.83 -19.05
C ILE A 182 -7.95 4.87 -19.46
N ASP A 183 -8.25 4.98 -20.77
CA ASP A 183 -9.25 5.94 -21.28
C ASP A 183 -10.63 5.71 -20.67
N THR A 184 -11.04 4.45 -20.51
CA THR A 184 -12.34 4.10 -19.93
C THR A 184 -12.41 4.51 -18.46
N MET A 185 -11.36 4.30 -17.70
CA MET A 185 -11.32 4.63 -16.28
C MET A 185 -11.34 6.14 -16.05
N PHE A 186 -10.51 6.88 -16.76
CA PHE A 186 -10.48 8.33 -16.66
C PHE A 186 -11.75 9.00 -17.20
N ALA A 187 -12.45 8.37 -18.15
CA ALA A 187 -13.76 8.86 -18.60
C ALA A 187 -14.88 8.66 -17.57
N ARG A 188 -14.73 7.71 -16.66
CA ARG A 188 -15.74 7.38 -15.63
C ARG A 188 -15.53 8.09 -14.31
N HIS A 189 -14.27 8.26 -13.93
CA HIS A 189 -13.89 8.77 -12.62
C HIS A 189 -12.75 9.77 -12.74
N ASP A 190 -12.76 10.78 -11.88
CA ASP A 190 -11.70 11.79 -11.78
C ASP A 190 -10.52 11.24 -10.97
N PHE A 191 -9.55 10.62 -11.65
CA PHE A 191 -8.32 10.15 -11.04
C PHE A 191 -7.27 11.26 -11.02
N GLY A 192 -6.68 11.48 -9.84
CA GLY A 192 -5.54 12.38 -9.67
C GLY A 192 -4.19 11.71 -9.89
N GLY A 193 -4.15 10.39 -10.12
CA GLY A 193 -2.91 9.66 -10.36
C GLY A 193 -3.11 8.23 -10.85
N VAL A 194 -2.00 7.59 -11.22
CA VAL A 194 -1.94 6.17 -11.61
C VAL A 194 -0.76 5.50 -10.91
N HIS A 195 -1.02 4.36 -10.31
CA HIS A 195 -0.07 3.43 -9.74
C HIS A 195 0.18 2.30 -10.74
N MET A 196 1.43 2.04 -11.09
CA MET A 196 1.80 0.99 -12.03
C MET A 196 2.65 -0.10 -11.38
N GLU A 197 2.22 -1.35 -11.54
CA GLU A 197 2.95 -2.55 -11.17
C GLU A 197 2.99 -3.51 -12.37
N SER A 198 4.17 -3.91 -12.84
CA SER A 198 4.32 -4.61 -14.12
C SER A 198 4.79 -6.06 -14.02
N ALA A 199 5.03 -6.60 -12.82
CA ALA A 199 5.58 -7.94 -12.66
C ALA A 199 5.00 -8.74 -11.48
N ASP A 200 3.88 -8.32 -10.89
CA ASP A 200 3.32 -8.96 -9.69
C ASP A 200 3.01 -10.45 -9.91
N LEU A 201 2.39 -10.80 -11.02
CA LEU A 201 2.12 -12.20 -11.40
C LEU A 201 3.07 -12.74 -12.50
N GLY A 202 4.28 -12.20 -12.58
CA GLY A 202 5.26 -12.53 -13.60
C GLY A 202 5.22 -11.58 -14.81
N TYR A 203 5.89 -11.93 -15.89
CA TYR A 203 6.07 -11.10 -17.08
C TYR A 203 6.39 -11.95 -18.30
N CYS A 204 6.29 -11.34 -19.50
CA CYS A 204 6.60 -12.04 -20.73
C CYS A 204 8.12 -12.21 -20.94
N MET A 205 8.56 -13.46 -21.08
CA MET A 205 9.96 -13.87 -21.31
C MET A 205 10.30 -14.13 -22.77
N CYS A 206 9.43 -13.80 -23.72
CA CYS A 206 9.71 -14.03 -25.15
C CYS A 206 10.95 -13.24 -25.61
N PRO A 207 11.59 -13.66 -26.77
CA PRO A 207 12.79 -12.99 -27.29
C PRO A 207 12.67 -11.49 -27.57
N GLU A 208 11.45 -10.96 -27.69
CA GLU A 208 11.20 -9.54 -27.95
C GLU A 208 10.91 -8.73 -26.65
N CYS A 209 10.70 -9.43 -25.52
CA CYS A 209 10.40 -8.87 -24.21
C CYS A 209 11.59 -9.02 -23.24
N ALA A 210 11.38 -9.62 -22.06
CA ALA A 210 12.46 -9.81 -21.07
C ALA A 210 13.62 -10.66 -21.61
N GLY A 211 13.39 -11.50 -22.59
CA GLY A 211 14.46 -12.23 -23.30
C GLY A 211 15.45 -11.30 -24.03
N LYS A 212 15.04 -10.08 -24.40
CA LYS A 212 15.88 -9.09 -25.06
C LYS A 212 16.50 -8.08 -24.09
N TYR A 213 15.74 -7.61 -23.12
CA TYR A 213 16.09 -6.46 -22.31
C TYR A 213 16.45 -6.80 -20.86
N GLY A 214 16.42 -8.07 -20.50
CA GLY A 214 16.41 -8.45 -19.08
C GLY A 214 15.08 -8.12 -18.40
N VAL A 215 14.94 -8.52 -17.14
CA VAL A 215 13.71 -8.33 -16.38
C VAL A 215 13.47 -6.83 -16.10
N VAL A 216 14.49 -6.17 -15.55
CA VAL A 216 14.40 -4.75 -15.18
C VAL A 216 14.21 -3.87 -16.41
N GLY A 217 15.02 -4.06 -17.44
CA GLY A 217 14.93 -3.27 -18.69
C GLY A 217 13.58 -3.45 -19.39
N TYR A 218 13.02 -4.66 -19.40
CA TYR A 218 11.69 -4.89 -19.96
C TYR A 218 10.61 -4.17 -19.19
N ASN A 219 10.58 -4.33 -17.87
CA ASN A 219 9.55 -3.72 -17.04
C ASN A 219 9.68 -2.18 -17.04
N ALA A 220 10.90 -1.63 -17.03
CA ALA A 220 11.11 -0.19 -17.19
C ALA A 220 10.47 0.33 -18.49
N ARG A 221 10.70 -0.33 -19.63
CA ARG A 221 10.13 0.04 -20.94
C ARG A 221 8.61 -0.04 -20.98
N LEU A 222 8.02 -1.06 -20.35
CA LEU A 222 6.55 -1.14 -20.23
C LEU A 222 6.00 0.08 -19.48
N ASN A 223 6.62 0.41 -18.35
CA ASN A 223 6.17 1.52 -17.52
C ASN A 223 6.41 2.87 -18.19
N MET A 224 7.53 3.07 -18.90
CA MET A 224 7.76 4.28 -19.71
C MET A 224 6.66 4.48 -20.76
N ARG A 225 6.34 3.44 -21.55
CA ARG A 225 5.28 3.53 -22.58
C ARG A 225 3.92 3.86 -21.96
N ALA A 226 3.56 3.23 -20.87
CA ALA A 226 2.30 3.52 -20.17
C ALA A 226 2.28 4.92 -19.58
N ALA A 227 3.39 5.36 -18.96
CA ALA A 227 3.52 6.71 -18.41
C ALA A 227 3.38 7.78 -19.48
N ASP A 228 4.06 7.63 -20.63
CA ASP A 228 3.97 8.56 -21.76
C ASP A 228 2.53 8.64 -22.28
N TYR A 229 1.84 7.50 -22.40
CA TYR A 229 0.44 7.48 -22.80
C TYR A 229 -0.43 8.26 -21.81
N ILE A 230 -0.30 7.96 -20.51
CA ILE A 230 -1.07 8.63 -19.45
C ILE A 230 -0.77 10.14 -19.44
N LYS A 231 0.49 10.52 -19.45
CA LYS A 231 0.90 11.95 -19.41
C LYS A 231 0.45 12.73 -20.63
N SER A 232 0.42 12.10 -21.81
CA SER A 232 -0.08 12.75 -23.03
C SER A 232 -1.55 13.12 -22.96
N ARG A 233 -2.36 12.40 -22.18
CA ARG A 233 -3.81 12.59 -22.07
C ARG A 233 -4.22 13.27 -20.76
N HIS A 234 -3.47 12.97 -19.69
CA HIS A 234 -3.74 13.40 -18.31
C HIS A 234 -2.44 14.00 -17.69
N PRO A 235 -1.96 15.14 -18.20
CA PRO A 235 -0.63 15.69 -17.82
C PRO A 235 -0.52 16.05 -16.33
N HIS A 236 -1.64 16.20 -15.64
CA HIS A 236 -1.68 16.54 -14.20
C HIS A 236 -1.80 15.31 -13.29
N ALA A 237 -1.99 14.12 -13.86
CA ALA A 237 -2.05 12.90 -13.07
C ALA A 237 -0.67 12.56 -12.51
N LEU A 238 -0.60 12.27 -11.21
CA LEU A 238 0.58 11.70 -10.56
C LEU A 238 0.81 10.27 -11.10
N VAL A 239 1.96 10.02 -11.71
CA VAL A 239 2.31 8.69 -12.20
C VAL A 239 3.45 8.13 -11.37
N TYR A 240 3.22 6.98 -10.72
CA TYR A 240 4.26 6.31 -9.97
C TYR A 240 4.33 4.82 -10.26
N VAL A 241 5.55 4.27 -10.14
CA VAL A 241 5.88 2.88 -10.45
C VAL A 241 6.37 2.18 -9.19
N CYS A 242 5.81 1.00 -8.92
CA CYS A 242 6.28 0.08 -7.90
C CYS A 242 6.99 -1.10 -8.57
N PRO A 243 8.30 -1.31 -8.31
CA PRO A 243 9.10 -2.34 -8.99
C PRO A 243 8.95 -3.73 -8.35
N ILE A 244 7.71 -4.15 -8.07
CA ILE A 244 7.43 -5.47 -7.49
C ILE A 244 7.93 -6.56 -8.43
N ASN A 245 8.68 -7.51 -7.88
CA ASN A 245 9.23 -8.68 -8.61
C ASN A 245 10.18 -8.33 -9.79
N TRP A 246 10.71 -7.09 -9.86
CA TRP A 246 11.74 -6.79 -10.86
C TRP A 246 13.09 -7.38 -10.49
N LEU A 247 13.36 -7.54 -9.20
CA LEU A 247 14.50 -8.25 -8.65
C LEU A 247 14.03 -9.41 -7.75
N PRO A 248 14.85 -10.45 -7.58
CA PRO A 248 14.55 -11.51 -6.62
C PRO A 248 14.37 -10.96 -5.21
N TRP A 249 13.45 -11.57 -4.48
CA TRP A 249 13.19 -11.22 -3.09
C TRP A 249 14.17 -11.90 -2.15
N GLY A 250 14.58 -11.20 -1.10
CA GLY A 250 15.47 -11.72 -0.08
C GLY A 250 16.94 -11.42 -0.37
N LEU A 251 17.80 -12.16 0.30
CA LEU A 251 19.25 -12.00 0.21
C LEU A 251 19.81 -12.89 -0.89
N ASP A 252 20.88 -12.43 -1.52
CA ASP A 252 21.68 -13.23 -2.44
C ASP A 252 22.51 -14.29 -1.70
N GLU A 253 23.34 -15.05 -2.44
CA GLU A 253 24.19 -16.10 -1.88
C GLU A 253 25.23 -15.57 -0.87
N THR A 254 25.53 -14.26 -0.90
CA THR A 254 26.48 -13.60 -0.01
C THR A 254 25.77 -13.01 1.22
N GLY A 255 24.44 -13.14 1.33
CA GLY A 255 23.67 -12.58 2.42
C GLY A 255 23.36 -11.09 2.25
N VAL A 256 23.50 -10.56 1.03
CA VAL A 256 23.19 -9.16 0.69
C VAL A 256 21.88 -9.09 -0.10
N GLN A 257 21.06 -8.10 0.20
CA GLN A 257 19.83 -7.87 -0.55
C GLN A 257 20.10 -7.45 -1.99
N HIS A 258 19.34 -8.00 -2.93
CA HIS A 258 19.39 -7.59 -4.32
C HIS A 258 19.14 -6.09 -4.48
N LYS A 259 19.98 -5.43 -5.26
CA LYS A 259 19.90 -3.99 -5.55
C LYS A 259 20.00 -3.77 -7.05
N PHE A 260 19.34 -2.73 -7.54
CA PHE A 260 19.61 -2.25 -8.89
C PHE A 260 21.08 -1.80 -8.98
N ALA A 261 21.78 -2.30 -10.00
CA ALA A 261 23.17 -1.97 -10.25
C ALA A 261 23.48 -2.07 -11.75
N GLY A 262 24.51 -1.38 -12.23
CA GLY A 262 24.95 -1.44 -13.62
C GLY A 262 23.84 -1.10 -14.60
N GLU A 263 23.54 -1.99 -15.54
CA GLU A 263 22.52 -1.80 -16.58
C GLU A 263 21.10 -1.71 -15.99
N ASP A 264 20.79 -2.49 -14.94
CA ASP A 264 19.48 -2.44 -14.26
C ASP A 264 19.23 -1.05 -13.65
N LEU A 265 20.21 -0.48 -12.97
CA LEU A 265 20.12 0.89 -12.45
C LEU A 265 19.96 1.91 -13.58
N ALA A 266 20.69 1.75 -14.69
CA ALA A 266 20.54 2.63 -15.83
C ALA A 266 19.12 2.63 -16.42
N HIS A 267 18.48 1.47 -16.49
CA HIS A 267 17.07 1.37 -16.89
C HIS A 267 16.11 2.05 -15.92
N VAL A 268 16.37 1.98 -14.61
CA VAL A 268 15.56 2.68 -13.59
C VAL A 268 15.75 4.19 -13.69
N VAL A 269 16.98 4.67 -13.94
CA VAL A 269 17.26 6.08 -14.16
C VAL A 269 16.58 6.57 -15.45
N GLU A 270 16.64 5.83 -16.56
CA GLU A 270 15.91 6.14 -17.79
C GLU A 270 14.39 6.24 -17.54
N LEU A 271 13.80 5.28 -16.81
CA LEU A 271 12.38 5.31 -16.44
C LEU A 271 12.03 6.57 -15.64
N SER A 272 12.93 7.03 -14.79
CA SER A 272 12.67 8.19 -13.92
C SER A 272 12.45 9.51 -14.67
N ASP A 273 12.79 9.58 -15.96
CA ASP A 273 12.46 10.73 -16.84
C ASP A 273 10.97 10.74 -17.26
N HIS A 274 10.28 9.63 -17.14
CA HIS A 274 8.91 9.45 -17.65
C HIS A 274 7.83 9.48 -16.57
N ILE A 275 8.22 9.36 -15.29
CA ILE A 275 7.31 9.23 -14.15
C ILE A 275 7.53 10.36 -13.13
N ASP A 276 6.58 10.54 -12.22
CA ASP A 276 6.73 11.52 -11.14
C ASP A 276 7.39 10.93 -9.90
N VAL A 277 7.16 9.62 -9.63
CA VAL A 277 7.70 8.95 -8.45
C VAL A 277 8.13 7.52 -8.78
N PHE A 278 9.35 7.18 -8.40
CA PHE A 278 9.79 5.79 -8.30
C PHE A 278 9.54 5.30 -6.87
N MET A 279 8.50 4.48 -6.68
CA MET A 279 8.07 3.99 -5.38
C MET A 279 8.78 2.69 -5.04
N ASP A 280 9.91 2.77 -4.34
CA ASP A 280 10.71 1.62 -3.94
C ASP A 280 10.02 0.83 -2.82
N GLN A 281 9.08 0.00 -3.23
CA GLN A 281 8.33 -0.91 -2.37
C GLN A 281 9.11 -2.16 -2.02
N GLY A 282 10.35 -2.05 -1.65
CA GLY A 282 11.11 -3.23 -1.26
C GLY A 282 10.44 -3.96 -0.10
N HIS A 283 9.76 -5.07 -0.36
CA HIS A 283 9.05 -5.85 0.66
C HIS A 283 9.94 -6.44 1.73
N ARG A 284 11.22 -6.56 1.44
CA ARG A 284 12.26 -7.02 2.37
C ARG A 284 13.48 -6.12 2.31
N GLY A 285 13.29 -4.83 2.05
CA GLY A 285 14.30 -3.81 1.90
C GLY A 285 14.19 -3.06 0.58
N ARG A 286 15.05 -2.10 0.36
CA ARG A 286 15.05 -1.25 -0.83
C ARG A 286 15.82 -1.88 -1.96
N PHE A 287 15.35 -1.67 -3.18
CA PHE A 287 16.09 -2.04 -4.38
C PHE A 287 17.07 -0.95 -4.85
N VAL A 288 16.80 0.32 -4.56
CA VAL A 288 17.71 1.43 -4.82
C VAL A 288 18.61 1.66 -3.61
N LYS A 289 19.93 1.76 -3.82
CA LYS A 289 20.86 2.16 -2.76
C LYS A 289 20.67 3.63 -2.43
N TRP A 290 20.92 4.01 -1.17
CA TRP A 290 20.80 5.41 -0.75
C TRP A 290 21.67 6.36 -1.57
N GLU A 291 22.89 5.93 -1.91
CA GLU A 291 23.83 6.70 -2.75
C GLU A 291 23.36 6.88 -4.20
N ASP A 292 22.47 6.01 -4.68
CA ASP A 292 21.95 6.06 -6.06
C ASP A 292 20.66 6.86 -6.18
N VAL A 293 19.97 7.18 -5.07
CA VAL A 293 18.74 8.00 -5.09
C VAL A 293 18.92 9.33 -5.80
N PRO A 294 20.04 10.08 -5.62
CA PRO A 294 20.25 11.34 -6.34
C PRO A 294 20.38 11.21 -7.86
N ALA A 295 20.59 10.00 -8.39
CA ALA A 295 20.66 9.77 -9.84
C ALA A 295 19.27 9.71 -10.49
N LEU A 296 18.19 9.54 -9.71
CA LEU A 296 16.82 9.54 -10.23
C LEU A 296 16.38 10.96 -10.58
N HIS A 297 15.70 11.12 -11.71
CA HIS A 297 15.18 12.41 -12.19
C HIS A 297 13.75 12.70 -11.73
N CYS A 298 13.12 11.74 -11.04
CA CYS A 298 11.82 11.85 -10.38
C CYS A 298 11.95 11.87 -8.86
N ASP A 299 10.84 12.02 -8.13
CA ASP A 299 10.84 11.86 -6.70
C ASP A 299 11.04 10.37 -6.33
N TYR A 300 11.89 10.11 -5.33
CA TYR A 300 12.02 8.79 -4.74
C TYR A 300 10.93 8.60 -3.68
N GLY A 301 10.31 7.43 -3.68
CA GLY A 301 9.24 7.08 -2.75
C GLY A 301 9.56 5.82 -1.95
N THR A 302 8.88 5.68 -0.82
CA THR A 302 8.94 4.50 0.04
C THR A 302 7.53 4.01 0.38
N SER A 303 7.41 2.77 0.80
CA SER A 303 6.18 2.26 1.41
C SER A 303 6.30 2.18 2.93
N GLY A 304 5.17 2.28 3.62
CA GLY A 304 5.05 2.10 5.06
C GLY A 304 3.74 1.41 5.44
N GLY A 305 3.53 1.14 6.71
CA GLY A 305 2.32 0.45 7.18
C GLY A 305 2.41 -1.07 7.13
N LEU A 306 1.42 -1.77 7.69
CA LEU A 306 1.40 -3.23 7.79
C LEU A 306 0.48 -3.86 6.74
N TRP A 307 1.05 -4.62 5.81
CA TRP A 307 0.27 -5.43 4.88
C TRP A 307 -0.64 -6.47 5.58
N ALA A 308 -0.26 -6.94 6.76
CA ALA A 308 -1.07 -7.85 7.56
C ALA A 308 -2.50 -7.35 7.80
N TYR A 309 -2.71 -6.03 7.80
CA TYR A 309 -4.03 -5.44 7.87
C TYR A 309 -4.83 -5.51 6.57
N HIS A 310 -4.19 -5.81 5.46
CA HIS A 310 -4.83 -5.96 4.16
C HIS A 310 -5.59 -7.28 3.98
N GLY A 311 -5.36 -8.26 4.81
CA GLY A 311 -6.12 -9.49 4.68
C GLY A 311 -7.59 -9.28 5.00
N ALA A 312 -8.43 -9.85 4.18
CA ALA A 312 -9.87 -9.76 4.28
C ALA A 312 -10.47 -10.62 5.42
N ARG A 313 -9.87 -10.61 6.58
CA ARG A 313 -10.38 -11.36 7.73
C ARG A 313 -11.07 -10.44 8.71
N GLN A 314 -12.31 -10.77 9.05
CA GLN A 314 -13.15 -10.00 9.95
C GLN A 314 -12.57 -9.93 11.37
N ASP A 315 -11.88 -10.99 11.81
CA ASP A 315 -11.20 -11.08 13.09
C ASP A 315 -10.04 -10.07 13.24
N ARG A 316 -9.46 -9.57 12.14
CA ARG A 316 -8.43 -8.53 12.17
C ARG A 316 -8.90 -7.17 12.64
N LEU A 317 -10.18 -6.91 12.63
CA LEU A 317 -10.77 -5.75 13.31
C LEU A 317 -10.49 -5.74 14.81
N SER A 318 -10.33 -6.92 15.38
CA SER A 318 -10.15 -7.13 16.80
C SER A 318 -8.70 -7.09 17.27
N TYR A 319 -7.73 -7.13 16.34
CA TYR A 319 -6.31 -7.11 16.70
C TYR A 319 -5.83 -5.70 17.05
N PHE A 320 -5.14 -5.60 18.18
CA PHE A 320 -4.51 -4.35 18.61
C PHE A 320 -2.98 -4.44 18.46
N LEU A 321 -2.46 -3.90 17.38
CA LEU A 321 -1.04 -3.88 17.01
C LEU A 321 -0.60 -2.44 16.72
N PRO A 322 -0.40 -1.60 17.74
CA PRO A 322 0.09 -0.25 17.55
C PRO A 322 1.60 -0.24 17.32
N TYR A 323 2.08 0.68 16.45
CA TYR A 323 3.48 0.92 16.18
C TYR A 323 3.76 2.39 15.80
N PRO A 324 3.20 3.37 16.53
CA PRO A 324 3.26 4.77 16.12
C PRO A 324 4.67 5.35 16.09
N ARG A 325 5.55 5.01 17.05
CA ARG A 325 6.96 5.46 17.04
C ARG A 325 7.72 4.88 15.87
N ARG A 326 7.54 3.58 15.60
CA ARG A 326 8.23 2.88 14.52
C ARG A 326 7.79 3.37 13.16
N ALA A 327 6.49 3.65 13.00
CA ALA A 327 5.98 4.28 11.78
C ALA A 327 6.59 5.66 11.57
N ALA A 328 6.66 6.48 12.61
CA ALA A 328 7.27 7.80 12.57
C ALA A 328 8.77 7.73 12.23
N GLN A 329 9.51 6.81 12.88
CA GLN A 329 10.93 6.63 12.64
C GLN A 329 11.21 6.19 11.20
N HIS A 330 10.49 5.18 10.71
CA HIS A 330 10.61 4.72 9.32
C HIS A 330 10.41 5.87 8.31
N ILE A 331 9.36 6.67 8.49
CA ILE A 331 9.07 7.80 7.60
C ILE A 331 10.20 8.83 7.64
N ARG A 332 10.76 9.11 8.81
CA ARG A 332 11.90 10.04 8.96
C ARG A 332 13.16 9.54 8.30
N ASP A 333 13.55 8.29 8.58
CA ASP A 333 14.76 7.69 8.04
C ASP A 333 14.76 7.71 6.51
N HIS A 334 13.63 7.39 5.90
CA HIS A 334 13.50 7.45 4.45
C HIS A 334 13.53 8.88 3.90
N PHE A 335 12.91 9.83 4.62
CA PHE A 335 12.95 11.24 4.23
C PHE A 335 14.38 11.81 4.26
N GLU A 336 15.16 11.47 5.30
CA GLU A 336 16.56 11.87 5.43
C GLU A 336 17.43 11.32 4.29
N HIS A 337 17.07 10.14 3.76
CA HIS A 337 17.74 9.53 2.62
C HIS A 337 17.13 9.87 1.25
N GLY A 338 16.31 10.92 1.19
CA GLY A 338 15.85 11.49 -0.07
C GLY A 338 14.44 11.12 -0.49
N ALA A 339 13.69 10.31 0.28
CA ALA A 339 12.31 10.03 -0.05
C ALA A 339 11.44 11.30 0.01
N ARG A 340 10.58 11.47 -0.99
CA ARG A 340 9.62 12.58 -1.11
C ARG A 340 8.19 12.10 -1.33
N ALA A 341 8.00 10.81 -1.53
CA ALA A 341 6.70 10.15 -1.59
C ALA A 341 6.64 9.01 -0.58
N CYS A 342 5.47 8.78 0.01
CA CYS A 342 5.23 7.61 0.84
C CYS A 342 3.86 7.01 0.52
N LEU A 343 3.87 5.71 0.23
CA LEU A 343 2.69 4.87 0.06
C LEU A 343 2.44 4.13 1.38
N TYR A 344 1.48 4.60 2.17
CA TYR A 344 1.24 4.03 3.49
C TYR A 344 0.09 3.03 3.46
N TYR A 345 0.41 1.78 3.79
CA TYR A 345 -0.57 0.69 3.88
C TYR A 345 -1.57 0.94 5.00
N GLN A 346 -2.82 0.86 4.65
CA GLN A 346 -3.94 1.08 5.55
C GLN A 346 -4.72 -0.21 5.77
N GLY A 347 -5.46 -0.25 6.85
CA GLY A 347 -6.37 -1.33 7.17
C GLY A 347 -7.73 -0.78 7.61
N PRO A 348 -8.55 -1.63 8.28
CA PRO A 348 -9.86 -1.22 8.76
C PRO A 348 -9.78 -0.11 9.81
N MET A 349 -10.32 1.07 9.52
CA MET A 349 -10.25 2.24 10.41
C MET A 349 -11.12 2.13 11.68
N LEU A 350 -11.90 1.06 11.80
CA LEU A 350 -12.55 0.69 13.06
C LEU A 350 -11.58 0.04 14.05
N ASN A 351 -10.44 -0.48 13.57
CA ASN A 351 -9.38 -0.98 14.42
C ASN A 351 -8.64 0.22 15.06
N PRO A 352 -8.59 0.31 16.38
CA PRO A 352 -8.01 1.48 17.06
C PRO A 352 -6.52 1.64 16.78
N ALA A 353 -5.76 0.55 16.63
CA ALA A 353 -4.33 0.64 16.29
C ALA A 353 -4.13 1.13 14.86
N VAL A 354 -4.88 0.60 13.88
CA VAL A 354 -4.80 1.01 12.47
C VAL A 354 -5.13 2.49 12.32
N GLN A 355 -6.20 2.95 12.96
CA GLN A 355 -6.64 4.34 12.89
C GLN A 355 -5.53 5.29 13.36
N VAL A 356 -4.94 5.02 14.53
CA VAL A 356 -3.91 5.88 15.12
C VAL A 356 -2.59 5.77 14.35
N ASN A 357 -2.18 4.57 13.94
CA ASN A 357 -0.97 4.41 13.12
C ASN A 357 -1.07 5.19 11.81
N THR A 358 -2.24 5.14 11.14
CA THR A 358 -2.50 5.91 9.91
C THR A 358 -2.46 7.40 10.18
N ALA A 359 -3.08 7.87 11.27
CA ALA A 359 -3.09 9.27 11.63
C ALA A 359 -1.69 9.80 11.99
N VAL A 360 -0.90 9.04 12.74
CA VAL A 360 0.49 9.40 13.07
C VAL A 360 1.35 9.44 11.80
N ALA A 361 1.27 8.42 10.95
CA ALA A 361 2.03 8.37 9.71
C ALA A 361 1.76 9.60 8.81
N GLY A 362 0.49 9.93 8.57
CA GLY A 362 0.12 11.09 7.77
C GLY A 362 0.64 12.41 8.32
N ARG A 363 0.51 12.62 9.62
CA ARG A 363 0.98 13.84 10.30
C ARG A 363 2.51 13.96 10.29
N VAL A 364 3.24 12.85 10.44
CA VAL A 364 4.71 12.84 10.32
C VAL A 364 5.13 13.11 8.88
N MET A 365 4.42 12.59 7.88
CA MET A 365 4.67 12.94 6.47
C MET A 365 4.45 14.43 6.18
N CYS A 366 3.56 15.11 6.93
CA CYS A 366 3.35 16.56 6.79
C CYS A 366 4.47 17.39 7.41
N ASP A 367 5.15 16.87 8.43
CA ASP A 367 6.30 17.52 9.06
C ASP A 367 7.13 16.48 9.83
N VAL A 368 8.19 15.98 9.20
CA VAL A 368 9.06 14.95 9.77
C VAL A 368 9.89 15.43 10.97
N ALA A 369 9.97 16.74 11.21
CA ALA A 369 10.71 17.29 12.34
C ALA A 369 9.91 17.26 13.65
N ARG A 370 8.59 16.99 13.59
CA ARG A 370 7.73 16.96 14.78
C ARG A 370 8.08 15.75 15.68
N ASP A 371 8.02 15.97 16.98
CA ASP A 371 8.19 14.88 17.95
C ASP A 371 7.11 13.80 17.79
N PRO A 372 7.45 12.49 17.67
CA PRO A 372 6.49 11.41 17.45
C PRO A 372 5.46 11.26 18.57
N GLU A 373 5.86 11.51 19.82
CA GLU A 373 4.92 11.39 20.95
C GLU A 373 3.91 12.54 20.94
N ALA A 374 4.34 13.76 20.59
CA ALA A 374 3.43 14.87 20.39
C ALA A 374 2.47 14.62 19.21
N VAL A 375 2.95 14.03 18.12
CA VAL A 375 2.10 13.63 16.97
C VAL A 375 1.09 12.57 17.38
N LEU A 376 1.48 11.60 18.20
CA LEU A 376 0.57 10.58 18.75
C LEU A 376 -0.50 11.22 19.65
N GLU A 377 -0.12 12.15 20.53
CA GLU A 377 -1.08 12.87 21.35
C GLU A 377 -2.09 13.66 20.52
N ASP A 378 -1.65 14.31 19.44
CA ASP A 378 -2.55 15.03 18.53
C ASP A 378 -3.50 14.08 17.79
N ALA A 379 -3.03 12.90 17.37
CA ALA A 379 -3.88 11.89 16.76
C ALA A 379 -4.94 11.38 17.75
N ILE A 380 -4.57 11.19 19.01
CA ILE A 380 -5.49 10.81 20.07
C ILE A 380 -6.52 11.92 20.33
N GLU A 381 -6.08 13.17 20.41
CA GLU A 381 -6.99 14.32 20.56
C GLU A 381 -8.06 14.34 19.47
N ALA A 382 -7.63 14.20 18.22
CA ALA A 382 -8.52 14.25 17.07
C ALA A 382 -9.54 13.10 17.03
N HIS A 383 -9.10 11.89 17.38
CA HIS A 383 -9.91 10.69 17.17
C HIS A 383 -10.63 10.18 18.42
N TYR A 384 -10.11 10.45 19.62
CA TYR A 384 -10.68 9.98 20.87
C TYR A 384 -11.35 11.09 21.69
N ARG A 385 -11.03 12.36 21.44
CA ARG A 385 -11.61 13.51 22.13
C ARG A 385 -11.55 13.37 23.64
N PRO A 386 -10.34 13.29 24.22
CA PRO A 386 -10.18 13.20 25.67
C PRO A 386 -10.71 14.45 26.36
N ARG A 387 -11.40 14.29 27.49
CA ARG A 387 -11.97 15.40 28.27
C ARG A 387 -10.90 16.22 29.00
N THR A 388 -9.71 15.65 29.19
CA THR A 388 -8.59 16.29 29.88
C THR A 388 -7.25 16.00 29.19
N PRO A 389 -6.25 16.90 29.31
CA PRO A 389 -4.90 16.63 28.84
C PRO A 389 -4.23 15.42 29.52
N SER A 390 -4.66 15.09 30.75
CA SER A 390 -4.16 13.89 31.46
C SER A 390 -4.64 12.61 30.80
N ALA A 391 -5.92 12.52 30.43
CA ALA A 391 -6.49 11.40 29.73
C ALA A 391 -5.84 11.19 28.36
N ARG A 392 -5.56 12.28 27.63
CA ARG A 392 -4.84 12.25 26.36
C ARG A 392 -3.46 11.59 26.51
N ARG A 393 -2.65 12.09 27.45
CA ARG A 393 -1.31 11.53 27.71
C ARG A 393 -1.37 10.08 28.20
N ALA A 394 -2.32 9.76 29.08
CA ALA A 394 -2.48 8.39 29.55
C ALA A 394 -2.83 7.42 28.43
N LEU A 395 -3.72 7.82 27.50
CA LEU A 395 -4.02 6.98 26.34
C LEU A 395 -2.81 6.86 25.39
N ALA A 396 -2.02 7.93 25.19
CA ALA A 396 -0.77 7.86 24.42
C ALA A 396 0.18 6.82 25.04
N GLN A 397 0.32 6.79 26.37
CA GLN A 397 1.15 5.79 27.04
C GLN A 397 0.63 4.36 26.86
N VAL A 398 -0.69 4.14 26.77
CA VAL A 398 -1.25 2.81 26.42
C VAL A 398 -0.77 2.34 25.06
N TYR A 399 -0.77 3.22 24.04
CA TYR A 399 -0.24 2.90 22.70
C TYR A 399 1.24 2.58 22.72
N LEU A 400 2.03 3.40 23.41
CA LEU A 400 3.48 3.23 23.49
C LEU A 400 3.87 1.97 24.27
N ALA A 401 3.18 1.68 25.37
CA ALA A 401 3.40 0.46 26.16
C ALA A 401 3.05 -0.80 25.38
N ALA A 402 1.98 -0.76 24.59
CA ALA A 402 1.61 -1.88 23.74
C ALA A 402 2.60 -2.06 22.56
N GLU A 403 3.05 -0.98 21.93
CA GLU A 403 4.12 -1.04 20.92
C GLU A 403 5.39 -1.69 21.49
N GLU A 404 5.83 -1.26 22.66
CA GLU A 404 6.99 -1.82 23.34
C GLU A 404 6.79 -3.30 23.72
N ALA A 405 5.57 -3.66 24.15
CA ALA A 405 5.24 -5.05 24.48
C ALA A 405 5.40 -6.01 23.29
N TYR A 406 5.02 -5.56 22.08
CA TYR A 406 5.16 -6.39 20.89
C TYR A 406 6.57 -6.34 20.30
N PHE A 407 7.13 -5.15 20.14
CA PHE A 407 8.28 -4.93 19.29
C PHE A 407 9.59 -4.65 20.05
N GLY A 408 9.51 -4.29 21.32
CA GLY A 408 10.68 -4.02 22.14
C GLY A 408 11.56 -5.24 22.42
N GLN A 409 10.98 -6.44 22.28
CA GLN A 409 11.66 -7.71 22.51
C GLN A 409 12.15 -8.41 21.25
N TRP A 410 12.04 -7.78 20.10
CA TRP A 410 12.45 -8.38 18.84
C TRP A 410 13.97 -8.45 18.73
N ASP A 411 14.48 -9.65 18.38
CA ASP A 411 15.88 -9.89 18.09
C ASP A 411 16.14 -9.78 16.58
N GLU A 412 16.75 -8.67 16.19
CA GLU A 412 17.08 -8.39 14.79
C GLU A 412 18.03 -9.40 14.19
N ALA A 413 19.08 -9.81 14.95
CA ALA A 413 20.07 -10.77 14.46
C ALA A 413 19.44 -12.14 14.22
N ARG A 414 18.59 -12.57 15.13
CA ARG A 414 17.85 -13.84 15.03
C ARG A 414 16.85 -13.81 13.87
N PHE A 415 16.18 -12.68 13.66
CA PHE A 415 15.30 -12.50 12.50
C PHE A 415 16.05 -12.62 11.18
N LYS A 416 17.18 -11.96 11.05
CA LYS A 416 18.09 -12.07 9.90
C LYS A 416 18.47 -13.50 9.60
N GLU A 417 18.92 -14.23 10.61
CA GLU A 417 19.35 -15.62 10.47
C GLU A 417 18.22 -16.52 9.98
N GLN A 418 17.03 -16.41 10.55
CA GLN A 418 15.89 -17.30 10.23
C GLN A 418 15.25 -16.98 8.89
N HIS A 419 15.13 -15.72 8.51
CA HIS A 419 14.41 -15.30 7.31
C HIS A 419 15.33 -14.97 6.14
N LYS A 420 16.67 -15.04 6.33
CA LYS A 420 17.65 -14.58 5.35
C LYS A 420 17.23 -13.24 4.74
N ALA A 421 16.72 -12.36 5.58
CA ALA A 421 16.24 -11.05 5.23
C ALA A 421 17.07 -10.02 5.95
N GLU A 422 17.55 -8.99 5.28
CA GLU A 422 17.98 -7.81 6.00
C GLU A 422 16.73 -7.26 6.72
N MET A 423 16.84 -7.20 8.06
CA MET A 423 16.15 -6.11 8.72
C MET A 423 17.05 -4.90 8.48
N PRO A 424 16.71 -3.97 7.65
CA PRO A 424 17.35 -2.68 7.66
C PRO A 424 17.22 -2.14 9.09
N GLY A 425 18.16 -1.36 9.56
CA GLY A 425 18.07 -0.64 10.84
C GLY A 425 16.75 0.14 10.99
N GLU A 426 16.07 0.25 9.92
CA GLU A 426 14.68 0.46 9.69
C GLU A 426 13.95 -0.83 10.03
N PHE A 427 13.48 -0.96 11.23
CA PHE A 427 12.41 -1.88 11.56
C PHE A 427 11.24 -1.56 10.65
N THR A 428 11.38 -1.98 9.42
CA THR A 428 10.41 -1.62 8.44
C THR A 428 9.25 -2.53 8.63
N VAL A 429 8.21 -1.93 8.89
CA VAL A 429 6.90 -2.32 8.53
C VAL A 429 6.89 -3.05 7.17
N GLY A 430 7.78 -2.75 6.25
CA GLY A 430 8.02 -3.46 4.99
C GLY A 430 8.48 -4.92 5.16
N VAL A 431 9.31 -5.22 6.15
CA VAL A 431 9.67 -6.62 6.46
C VAL A 431 8.46 -7.40 6.94
N LEU A 432 7.56 -6.76 7.68
CA LEU A 432 6.31 -7.34 8.15
C LEU A 432 5.30 -7.55 7.02
N PHE A 433 5.43 -6.83 5.94
CA PHE A 433 4.54 -6.83 4.81
C PHE A 433 4.29 -8.24 4.23
N ASN A 434 5.33 -9.00 3.99
CA ASN A 434 5.21 -10.33 3.37
C ASN A 434 5.51 -11.51 4.27
N THR A 435 6.15 -11.27 5.40
CA THR A 435 6.53 -12.36 6.30
C THR A 435 5.47 -12.68 7.34
N CYS A 436 4.53 -11.76 7.58
CA CYS A 436 3.56 -11.88 8.66
C CYS A 436 2.14 -11.55 8.20
N PRO A 437 1.51 -12.44 7.42
CA PRO A 437 0.15 -12.25 6.95
C PRO A 437 -0.88 -12.31 8.08
N ASP A 438 -0.53 -12.84 9.25
CA ASP A 438 -1.40 -12.98 10.41
C ASP A 438 -0.73 -12.39 11.66
N PRO A 439 -1.41 -11.52 12.43
CA PRO A 439 -0.89 -10.99 13.69
C PRO A 439 -0.41 -12.02 14.70
N ALA A 440 -0.92 -13.25 14.68
CA ALA A 440 -0.40 -14.34 15.50
C ALA A 440 1.08 -14.64 15.22
N THR A 441 1.55 -14.38 14.01
CA THR A 441 2.94 -14.59 13.61
C THR A 441 3.88 -13.70 14.41
N PHE A 442 3.46 -12.50 14.83
CA PHE A 442 4.26 -11.58 15.65
C PHE A 442 4.45 -12.07 17.09
N LEU A 443 3.68 -13.05 17.53
CA LEU A 443 3.70 -13.59 18.89
C LEU A 443 4.54 -14.86 19.04
N VAL A 444 5.16 -15.31 17.96
CA VAL A 444 6.00 -16.52 17.92
C VAL A 444 7.40 -16.22 17.40
N GLU A 445 8.28 -17.19 17.51
CA GLU A 445 9.62 -17.10 16.92
C GLU A 445 9.53 -16.86 15.39
N PRO A 446 10.37 -16.04 14.79
CA PRO A 446 11.57 -15.41 15.40
C PRO A 446 11.29 -14.12 16.17
N PHE A 447 10.05 -13.61 16.18
CA PHE A 447 9.75 -12.31 16.75
C PHE A 447 9.72 -12.33 18.28
N LEU A 448 8.99 -13.26 18.87
CA LEU A 448 8.93 -13.43 20.31
C LEU A 448 9.27 -14.87 20.72
N ASP A 449 10.29 -15.03 21.53
CA ASP A 449 10.55 -16.26 22.28
C ASP A 449 9.69 -16.32 23.56
N ALA A 450 9.92 -17.32 24.41
CA ALA A 450 9.15 -17.50 25.64
C ALA A 450 9.25 -16.29 26.59
N ALA A 451 10.43 -15.69 26.71
CA ALA A 451 10.65 -14.50 27.54
C ALA A 451 9.96 -13.28 26.95
N GLY A 452 10.06 -13.09 25.63
CA GLY A 452 9.36 -12.04 24.89
C GLY A 452 7.84 -12.16 24.99
N ARG A 453 7.28 -13.37 24.91
CA ARG A 453 5.84 -13.60 25.14
C ARG A 453 5.40 -13.26 26.55
N ALA A 454 6.21 -13.61 27.55
CA ALA A 454 5.93 -13.24 28.94
C ALA A 454 5.96 -11.73 29.17
N ALA A 455 6.94 -11.03 28.56
CA ALA A 455 7.03 -9.58 28.61
C ALA A 455 5.84 -8.93 27.87
N CYS A 456 5.48 -9.43 26.68
CA CYS A 456 4.32 -8.96 25.91
C CYS A 456 3.01 -9.11 26.73
N LYS A 457 2.82 -10.27 27.38
CA LYS A 457 1.69 -10.47 28.31
C LYS A 457 1.63 -9.41 29.39
N GLY A 458 2.78 -9.17 30.05
CA GLY A 458 2.90 -8.16 31.12
C GLY A 458 2.53 -6.77 30.64
N GLY A 459 3.08 -6.37 29.49
CA GLY A 459 2.79 -5.06 28.86
C GLY A 459 1.33 -4.89 28.50
N LEU A 460 0.72 -5.89 27.86
CA LEU A 460 -0.71 -5.81 27.46
C LEU A 460 -1.66 -5.82 28.68
N LYS A 461 -1.35 -6.59 29.74
CA LYS A 461 -2.10 -6.51 31.00
C LYS A 461 -1.94 -5.13 31.65
N GLY A 462 -0.73 -4.52 31.56
CA GLY A 462 -0.50 -3.14 31.98
C GLY A 462 -1.38 -2.16 31.22
N ALA A 463 -1.36 -2.23 29.89
CA ALA A 463 -2.17 -1.40 29.03
C ALA A 463 -3.67 -1.47 29.35
N LEU A 464 -4.21 -2.67 29.66
CA LEU A 464 -5.60 -2.81 30.09
C LEU A 464 -5.90 -2.13 31.42
N ARG A 465 -4.98 -2.24 32.41
CA ARG A 465 -5.16 -1.55 33.70
C ARG A 465 -5.15 -0.03 33.53
N ASP A 466 -4.21 0.48 32.73
CA ASP A 466 -4.08 1.91 32.47
C ASP A 466 -5.30 2.44 31.69
N LEU A 467 -5.82 1.64 30.75
CA LEU A 467 -7.03 1.97 30.01
C LEU A 467 -8.28 2.02 30.92
N ALA A 468 -8.40 1.06 31.83
CA ALA A 468 -9.49 1.06 32.81
C ALA A 468 -9.43 2.26 33.77
N ALA A 469 -8.23 2.79 34.05
CA ALA A 469 -8.05 3.95 34.91
C ALA A 469 -8.52 5.27 34.28
N ILE A 470 -8.69 5.30 32.94
CA ILE A 470 -9.14 6.48 32.19
C ILE A 470 -10.52 6.28 31.54
N GLU A 471 -11.23 5.22 31.92
CA GLU A 471 -12.63 4.99 31.52
C GLU A 471 -13.49 6.15 31.99
N GLY A 472 -14.35 6.69 31.12
CA GLY A 472 -15.17 7.87 31.39
C GLY A 472 -14.54 9.22 31.03
N ASP A 473 -13.26 9.24 30.70
CA ASP A 473 -12.52 10.49 30.38
C ASP A 473 -12.58 10.89 28.90
N PHE A 474 -13.39 10.23 28.08
CA PHE A 474 -13.50 10.45 26.64
C PHE A 474 -14.94 10.80 26.22
N GLU A 475 -15.07 11.51 25.08
CA GLU A 475 -16.42 11.79 24.53
C GLU A 475 -17.04 10.56 23.88
N ASP A 476 -16.23 9.71 23.21
CA ASP A 476 -16.66 8.45 22.57
C ASP A 476 -16.14 7.24 23.36
N GLU A 477 -16.85 6.89 24.40
CA GLU A 477 -16.54 5.70 25.23
C GLU A 477 -16.55 4.39 24.41
N GLY A 478 -17.34 4.33 23.35
CA GLY A 478 -17.36 3.16 22.48
C GLY A 478 -16.04 2.88 21.77
N ARG A 479 -15.16 3.88 21.61
CA ARG A 479 -13.79 3.68 21.09
C ARG A 479 -12.90 3.06 22.14
N ILE A 480 -12.99 3.48 23.38
CA ILE A 480 -12.25 2.90 24.51
C ILE A 480 -12.67 1.45 24.73
N GLU A 481 -13.96 1.17 24.72
CA GLU A 481 -14.47 -0.21 24.81
C GLU A 481 -13.95 -1.11 23.68
N ARG A 482 -13.92 -0.60 22.43
CA ARG A 482 -13.33 -1.36 21.31
C ARG A 482 -11.85 -1.64 21.52
N MET A 483 -11.07 -0.68 22.03
CA MET A 483 -9.66 -0.88 22.34
C MET A 483 -9.47 -1.93 23.43
N THR A 484 -10.21 -1.84 24.53
CA THR A 484 -10.21 -2.83 25.62
C THR A 484 -10.49 -4.23 25.08
N ARG A 485 -11.50 -4.36 24.22
CA ARG A 485 -11.85 -5.63 23.57
C ARG A 485 -10.70 -6.12 22.66
N SER A 486 -10.11 -5.24 21.87
CA SER A 486 -9.01 -5.60 20.97
C SER A 486 -7.76 -6.06 21.72
N ILE A 487 -7.38 -5.39 22.80
CA ILE A 487 -6.25 -5.82 23.66
C ILE A 487 -6.57 -7.17 24.30
N SER A 488 -7.81 -7.37 24.77
CA SER A 488 -8.26 -8.65 25.36
C SER A 488 -8.18 -9.79 24.36
N VAL A 489 -8.55 -9.58 23.10
CA VAL A 489 -8.40 -10.57 22.02
C VAL A 489 -6.93 -10.95 21.82
N MET A 490 -6.02 -9.96 21.80
CA MET A 490 -4.58 -10.24 21.69
C MET A 490 -4.04 -11.03 22.89
N LEU A 491 -4.50 -10.73 24.09
CA LEU A 491 -4.13 -11.51 25.28
C LEU A 491 -4.65 -12.96 25.22
N HIS A 492 -5.87 -13.18 24.73
CA HIS A 492 -6.39 -14.55 24.55
C HIS A 492 -5.59 -15.31 23.48
N LEU A 493 -5.24 -14.66 22.38
CA LEU A 493 -4.40 -15.26 21.35
C LEU A 493 -3.03 -15.64 21.92
N LEU A 494 -2.39 -14.73 22.65
CA LEU A 494 -1.11 -14.96 23.30
C LEU A 494 -1.17 -16.09 24.32
N ALA A 495 -2.24 -16.14 25.14
CA ALA A 495 -2.47 -17.22 26.09
C ALA A 495 -2.58 -18.59 25.39
N THR A 496 -3.32 -18.64 24.28
CA THR A 496 -3.46 -19.86 23.47
C THR A 496 -2.09 -20.32 22.94
N ILE A 497 -1.29 -19.40 22.40
CA ILE A 497 0.05 -19.70 21.89
C ILE A 497 0.96 -20.21 23.01
N MET A 498 0.98 -19.53 24.16
CA MET A 498 1.80 -19.94 25.31
C MET A 498 1.42 -21.34 25.82
N LEU A 499 0.13 -21.62 25.95
CA LEU A 499 -0.37 -22.95 26.34
C LEU A 499 0.03 -24.03 25.33
N MET A 500 -0.10 -23.78 24.03
CA MET A 500 0.29 -24.71 22.96
C MET A 500 1.80 -25.01 22.99
N LYS A 501 2.62 -24.07 23.47
CA LYS A 501 4.08 -24.21 23.63
C LYS A 501 4.48 -24.77 24.99
N GLY A 502 3.54 -25.07 25.89
CA GLY A 502 3.81 -25.56 27.25
C GLY A 502 4.36 -24.49 28.19
N GLU A 503 4.15 -23.21 27.85
CA GLU A 503 4.61 -22.09 28.68
C GLU A 503 3.59 -21.74 29.76
N ALA A 504 4.05 -21.28 30.92
CA ALA A 504 3.16 -20.96 32.02
C ALA A 504 2.38 -19.66 31.77
N TRP A 505 1.05 -19.75 31.88
CA TRP A 505 0.19 -18.58 31.96
C TRP A 505 -0.12 -18.31 33.45
N ALA A 506 0.87 -17.84 34.20
CA ALA A 506 0.62 -17.39 35.57
C ALA A 506 -0.04 -16.00 35.57
N ASP A 507 -1.00 -15.78 36.45
CA ASP A 507 -1.74 -14.51 36.60
C ASP A 507 -0.88 -13.40 37.21
#